data_fd4015c0eb95df6691974677ed834729
#
_entry.id   fd4015c0eb95df6691974677ed834729
#
_cell.length_a   1.000
_cell.length_b   1.000
_cell.length_c   1.000
_cell.angle_alpha   90.00
_cell.angle_beta   90.00
_cell.angle_gamma   90.00
#
_symmetry.space_group_name_H-M   'P 1'
#
loop_
_entity.id
_entity.type
_entity.pdbx_description
1 polymer ?
#
loop_
_entity_poly.entity_id
_entity_poly.type
_entity_poly.pdbx_seq_one_letter_code
_entity_poly.pdbx_strand_id
1 'polypeptide(L)'
;MWSGIGCVVFGCLLIHAWWLETYTDSPLARSWRRMSAAWSPTRNAQAMLRPCTGLMLVFGGVGVVLEEVGGPRPLLTLFAFLALLSVMIGVVYLLPLPLPHFADPRYQYLKRHGLLDATGRPLPDEVINRILAQREGHPFL
;
A
#
# COMPACT_ATOMS: atom_id res chain seq x y z
N MET A 1 -5.75 -17.77 -20.26
CA MET A 1 -4.80 -18.28 -19.23
C MET A 1 -3.63 -17.33 -18.98
N TRP A 2 -2.85 -16.96 -19.99
CA TRP A 2 -1.68 -16.09 -19.81
C TRP A 2 -2.03 -14.69 -19.29
N SER A 3 -3.16 -14.12 -19.70
CA SER A 3 -3.65 -12.81 -19.22
C SER A 3 -3.97 -12.84 -17.73
N GLY A 4 -4.65 -13.87 -17.26
CA GLY A 4 -4.97 -14.03 -15.84
C GLY A 4 -3.72 -14.23 -14.97
N ILE A 5 -2.77 -15.07 -15.42
CA ILE A 5 -1.49 -15.26 -14.74
C ILE A 5 -0.69 -13.95 -14.70
N GLY A 6 -0.63 -13.21 -15.81
CA GLY A 6 0.02 -11.91 -15.87
C GLY A 6 -0.55 -10.91 -14.86
N CYS A 7 -1.87 -10.85 -14.72
CA CYS A 7 -2.55 -10.02 -13.72
C CYS A 7 -2.18 -10.43 -12.30
N VAL A 8 -2.17 -11.73 -11.99
CA VAL A 8 -1.78 -12.23 -10.66
C VAL A 8 -0.33 -11.85 -10.33
N VAL A 9 0.60 -12.10 -11.23
CA VAL A 9 2.02 -11.77 -11.02
C VAL A 9 2.20 -10.28 -10.80
N PHE A 10 1.61 -9.45 -11.66
CA PHE A 10 1.73 -7.99 -11.54
C PHE A 10 1.06 -7.47 -10.27
N GLY A 11 -0.10 -8.02 -9.89
CA GLY A 11 -0.77 -7.70 -8.64
C GLY A 11 0.08 -8.04 -7.40
N CYS A 12 0.73 -9.21 -7.40
CA CYS A 12 1.66 -9.60 -6.33
C CYS A 12 2.86 -8.66 -6.24
N LEU A 13 3.41 -8.22 -7.38
CA LEU A 13 4.51 -7.24 -7.41
C LEU A 13 4.10 -5.89 -6.83
N LEU A 14 2.89 -5.41 -7.12
CA LEU A 14 2.36 -4.17 -6.54
C LEU A 14 2.19 -4.28 -5.01
N ILE A 15 1.64 -5.39 -4.52
CA ILE A 15 1.48 -5.63 -3.09
C ILE A 15 2.86 -5.72 -2.41
N HIS A 16 3.81 -6.42 -3.02
CA HIS A 16 5.18 -6.54 -2.50
C HIS A 16 5.88 -5.17 -2.45
N ALA A 17 5.75 -4.35 -3.51
CA ALA A 17 6.30 -3.00 -3.54
C ALA A 17 5.70 -2.10 -2.44
N TRP A 18 4.38 -2.17 -2.24
CA TRP A 18 3.70 -1.48 -1.15
C TRP A 18 4.19 -1.94 0.22
N TRP A 19 4.37 -3.26 0.41
CA TRP A 19 4.88 -3.81 1.67
C TRP A 19 6.30 -3.33 1.95
N LEU A 20 7.20 -3.36 0.95
CA LEU A 20 8.56 -2.84 1.07
C LEU A 20 8.55 -1.35 1.45
N GLU A 21 7.73 -0.55 0.77
CA GLU A 21 7.62 0.89 1.03
C GLU A 21 7.13 1.20 2.44
N THR A 22 6.17 0.42 2.94
CA THR A 22 5.51 0.65 4.24
C THR A 22 6.34 0.10 5.40
N TYR A 23 6.94 -1.08 5.25
CA TYR A 23 7.53 -1.83 6.37
C TYR A 23 9.05 -1.94 6.34
N THR A 24 9.73 -1.42 5.31
CA THR A 24 11.20 -1.49 5.23
C THR A 24 11.84 -0.12 5.00
N ASP A 25 13.11 0.01 5.41
CA ASP A 25 13.91 1.21 5.21
C ASP A 25 15.11 0.98 4.27
N SER A 26 14.98 -0.03 3.39
CA SER A 26 16.00 -0.34 2.38
C SER A 26 16.19 0.83 1.38
N PRO A 27 17.36 0.95 0.74
CA PRO A 27 17.58 1.94 -0.31
C PRO A 27 16.54 1.85 -1.44
N LEU A 28 16.09 0.63 -1.76
CA LEU A 28 15.04 0.37 -2.72
C LEU A 28 13.70 0.95 -2.26
N ALA A 29 13.31 0.75 -1.00
CA ALA A 29 12.09 1.32 -0.43
C ALA A 29 12.11 2.86 -0.44
N ARG A 30 13.27 3.47 -0.19
CA ARG A 30 13.43 4.93 -0.29
C ARG A 30 13.25 5.43 -1.72
N SER A 31 13.80 4.75 -2.70
CA SER A 31 13.62 5.06 -4.13
C SER A 31 12.14 4.96 -4.52
N TRP A 32 11.46 3.89 -4.11
CA TRP A 32 10.03 3.70 -4.36
C TRP A 32 9.17 4.78 -3.71
N ARG A 33 9.46 5.19 -2.46
CA ARG A 33 8.75 6.29 -1.78
C ARG A 33 8.86 7.62 -2.53
N ARG A 34 10.07 7.96 -3.02
CA ARG A 34 10.27 9.18 -3.83
C ARG A 34 9.47 9.14 -5.13
N MET A 35 9.48 8.02 -5.81
CA MET A 35 8.74 7.82 -7.05
C MET A 35 7.23 7.89 -6.82
N SER A 36 6.73 7.28 -5.73
CA SER A 36 5.32 7.32 -5.35
C SER A 36 4.84 8.72 -5.03
N ALA A 37 5.63 9.49 -4.29
CA ALA A 37 5.30 10.87 -3.94
C ALA A 37 5.15 11.76 -5.18
N ALA A 38 5.92 11.49 -6.24
CA ALA A 38 5.82 12.22 -7.50
C ALA A 38 4.54 11.91 -8.29
N TRP A 39 3.95 10.70 -8.11
CA TRP A 39 2.80 10.24 -8.91
C TRP A 39 1.47 10.31 -8.16
N SER A 40 1.48 10.41 -6.84
CA SER A 40 0.26 10.36 -6.04
C SER A 40 -0.08 11.72 -5.46
N PRO A 41 -1.26 12.28 -5.78
CA PRO A 41 -1.64 13.63 -5.34
C PRO A 41 -1.94 13.71 -3.83
N THR A 42 -2.27 12.61 -3.19
CA THR A 42 -2.60 12.58 -1.76
C THR A 42 -1.93 11.42 -1.04
N ARG A 43 -1.66 11.60 0.25
CA ARG A 43 -1.09 10.57 1.12
C ARG A 43 -1.97 9.31 1.19
N ASN A 44 -3.29 9.49 1.21
CA ASN A 44 -4.24 8.38 1.25
C ASN A 44 -4.20 7.55 -0.04
N ALA A 45 -4.17 8.22 -1.20
CA ALA A 45 -4.02 7.54 -2.49
C ALA A 45 -2.70 6.76 -2.56
N GLN A 46 -1.61 7.35 -2.09
CA GLN A 46 -0.31 6.67 -2.06
C GLN A 46 -0.32 5.42 -1.18
N ALA A 47 -0.95 5.49 0.00
CA ALA A 47 -0.97 4.38 0.95
C ALA A 47 -1.90 3.23 0.55
N MET A 48 -3.06 3.53 -0.05
CA MET A 48 -4.13 2.55 -0.26
C MET A 48 -4.34 2.16 -1.72
N LEU A 49 -4.04 3.03 -2.68
CA LEU A 49 -4.30 2.73 -4.09
C LEU A 49 -3.50 1.51 -4.58
N ARG A 50 -2.24 1.41 -4.20
CA ARG A 50 -1.39 0.28 -4.61
C ARG A 50 -1.85 -1.07 -4.08
N PRO A 51 -2.05 -1.27 -2.75
CA PRO A 51 -2.50 -2.55 -2.26
C PRO A 51 -3.89 -2.91 -2.79
N CYS A 52 -4.80 -1.94 -2.91
CA CYS A 52 -6.14 -2.18 -3.48
C CYS A 52 -6.06 -2.58 -4.95
N THR A 53 -5.26 -1.89 -5.78
CA THR A 53 -5.05 -2.26 -7.19
C THR A 53 -4.36 -3.62 -7.29
N GLY A 54 -3.38 -3.90 -6.45
CA GLY A 54 -2.72 -5.20 -6.40
C GLY A 54 -3.69 -6.33 -6.07
N LEU A 55 -4.53 -6.16 -5.05
CA LEU A 55 -5.55 -7.14 -4.67
C LEU A 55 -6.61 -7.33 -5.77
N MET A 56 -7.06 -6.24 -6.39
CA MET A 56 -7.99 -6.31 -7.53
C MET A 56 -7.39 -7.16 -8.67
N LEU A 57 -6.13 -6.94 -9.02
CA LEU A 57 -5.45 -7.69 -10.07
C LEU A 57 -5.23 -9.16 -9.70
N VAL A 58 -4.90 -9.45 -8.45
CA VAL A 58 -4.76 -10.84 -7.98
C VAL A 58 -6.10 -11.55 -8.03
N PHE A 59 -7.14 -10.99 -7.42
CA PHE A 59 -8.46 -11.63 -7.40
C PHE A 59 -9.10 -11.70 -8.78
N GLY A 60 -9.02 -10.63 -9.57
CA GLY A 60 -9.50 -10.62 -10.95
C GLY A 60 -8.75 -11.60 -11.83
N GLY A 61 -7.40 -11.65 -11.71
CA GLY A 61 -6.58 -12.59 -12.45
C GLY A 61 -6.86 -14.05 -12.11
N VAL A 62 -7.05 -14.38 -10.82
CA VAL A 62 -7.48 -15.71 -10.38
C VAL A 62 -8.87 -16.04 -10.95
N GLY A 63 -9.79 -15.10 -10.92
CA GLY A 63 -11.12 -15.26 -11.53
C GLY A 63 -11.05 -15.63 -13.02
N VAL A 64 -10.22 -14.90 -13.79
CA VAL A 64 -10.01 -15.20 -15.22
C VAL A 64 -9.41 -16.60 -15.43
N VAL A 65 -8.41 -16.99 -14.65
CA VAL A 65 -7.82 -18.33 -14.75
C VAL A 65 -8.85 -19.41 -14.42
N LEU A 66 -9.64 -19.22 -13.35
CA LEU A 66 -10.69 -20.17 -12.96
C LEU A 66 -11.77 -20.31 -14.03
N GLU A 67 -12.17 -19.21 -14.67
CA GLU A 67 -13.14 -19.24 -15.77
C GLU A 67 -12.62 -20.07 -16.95
N GLU A 68 -11.38 -19.84 -17.36
CA GLU A 68 -10.76 -20.56 -18.49
C GLU A 68 -10.58 -22.08 -18.24
N VAL A 69 -10.39 -22.50 -16.98
CA VAL A 69 -10.28 -23.92 -16.63
C VAL A 69 -11.63 -24.56 -16.27
N GLY A 70 -12.75 -23.83 -16.43
CA GLY A 70 -14.07 -24.34 -16.11
C GLY A 70 -14.35 -24.48 -14.62
N GLY A 71 -13.77 -23.59 -13.80
CA GLY A 71 -13.93 -23.61 -12.34
C GLY A 71 -15.38 -23.42 -11.89
N PRO A 72 -15.70 -23.83 -10.65
CA PRO A 72 -17.07 -23.77 -10.13
C PRO A 72 -17.55 -22.33 -9.98
N ARG A 73 -18.78 -22.06 -10.44
CA ARG A 73 -19.41 -20.72 -10.41
C ARG A 73 -19.34 -20.01 -9.06
N PRO A 74 -19.53 -20.67 -7.90
CA PRO A 74 -19.42 -19.99 -6.61
C PRO A 74 -18.03 -19.37 -6.35
N LEU A 75 -16.95 -20.03 -6.79
CA LEU A 75 -15.61 -19.48 -6.68
C LEU A 75 -15.40 -18.27 -7.58
N LEU A 76 -15.88 -18.33 -8.83
CA LEU A 76 -15.83 -17.19 -9.75
C LEU A 76 -16.54 -15.97 -9.16
N THR A 77 -17.75 -16.17 -8.62
CA THR A 77 -18.51 -15.10 -7.95
C THR A 77 -17.76 -14.53 -6.75
N LEU A 78 -17.15 -15.40 -5.93
CA LEU A 78 -16.35 -14.97 -4.78
C LEU A 78 -15.16 -14.09 -5.20
N PHE A 79 -14.37 -14.53 -6.18
CA PHE A 79 -13.21 -13.75 -6.63
C PHE A 79 -13.60 -12.44 -7.31
N ALA A 80 -14.69 -12.43 -8.09
CA ALA A 80 -15.25 -11.21 -8.67
C ALA A 80 -15.70 -10.23 -7.57
N PHE A 81 -16.35 -10.73 -6.53
CA PHE A 81 -16.76 -9.92 -5.37
C PHE A 81 -15.55 -9.34 -4.62
N LEU A 82 -14.50 -10.14 -4.37
CA LEU A 82 -13.28 -9.68 -3.71
C LEU A 82 -12.53 -8.63 -4.55
N ALA A 83 -12.49 -8.80 -5.87
CA ALA A 83 -11.92 -7.81 -6.77
C ALA A 83 -12.70 -6.49 -6.71
N LEU A 84 -14.03 -6.53 -6.78
CA LEU A 84 -14.89 -5.35 -6.67
C LEU A 84 -14.75 -4.67 -5.31
N LEU A 85 -14.72 -5.44 -4.21
CA LEU A 85 -14.52 -4.93 -2.86
C LEU A 85 -13.18 -4.18 -2.74
N SER A 86 -12.11 -4.71 -3.36
CA SER A 86 -10.80 -4.06 -3.38
C SER A 86 -10.86 -2.71 -4.09
N VAL A 87 -11.58 -2.60 -5.21
CA VAL A 87 -11.79 -1.34 -5.91
C VAL A 87 -12.58 -0.36 -5.04
N MET A 88 -13.67 -0.81 -4.42
CA MET A 88 -14.49 0.04 -3.56
C MET A 88 -13.69 0.62 -2.39
N ILE A 89 -12.88 -0.20 -1.72
CA ILE A 89 -11.98 0.27 -0.65
C ILE A 89 -11.00 1.30 -1.20
N GLY A 90 -10.38 1.05 -2.35
CA GLY A 90 -9.47 1.99 -2.99
C GLY A 90 -10.12 3.35 -3.30
N VAL A 91 -11.34 3.34 -3.83
CA VAL A 91 -12.11 4.55 -4.13
C VAL A 91 -12.49 5.31 -2.86
N VAL A 92 -12.93 4.62 -1.81
CA VAL A 92 -13.26 5.24 -0.52
C VAL A 92 -12.05 5.97 0.08
N TYR A 93 -10.86 5.40 -0.03
CA TYR A 93 -9.64 6.04 0.48
C TYR A 93 -9.03 7.11 -0.44
N LEU A 94 -9.60 7.38 -1.60
CA LEU A 94 -9.33 8.62 -2.34
C LEU A 94 -9.88 9.86 -1.62
N LEU A 95 -10.91 9.68 -0.80
CA LEU A 95 -11.41 10.71 0.10
C LEU A 95 -10.40 10.99 1.23
N PRO A 96 -10.38 12.19 1.82
CA PRO A 96 -9.48 12.55 2.91
C PRO A 96 -9.89 11.90 4.25
N LEU A 97 -10.06 10.59 4.25
CA LEU A 97 -10.37 9.81 5.44
C LEU A 97 -9.12 9.52 6.27
N PRO A 98 -9.24 9.33 7.58
CA PRO A 98 -8.11 8.93 8.41
C PRO A 98 -7.59 7.56 7.96
N LEU A 99 -6.29 7.49 7.65
CA LEU A 99 -5.64 6.24 7.29
C LEU A 99 -5.55 5.31 8.50
N PRO A 100 -5.82 4.01 8.33
CA PRO A 100 -5.53 3.05 9.36
C PRO A 100 -4.01 2.97 9.59
N HIS A 101 -3.58 2.87 10.83
CA HIS A 101 -2.17 2.92 11.22
C HIS A 101 -1.31 1.85 10.54
N PHE A 102 -1.90 0.69 10.19
CA PHE A 102 -1.17 -0.37 9.51
C PHE A 102 -0.83 -0.03 8.04
N ALA A 103 -1.65 0.78 7.39
CA ALA A 103 -1.47 1.16 5.99
C ALA A 103 -0.75 2.50 5.81
N ASP A 104 -0.50 3.24 6.89
CA ASP A 104 0.17 4.53 6.86
C ASP A 104 1.70 4.37 6.87
N PRO A 105 2.40 4.59 5.74
CA PRO A 105 3.86 4.45 5.69
C PRO A 105 4.58 5.39 6.66
N ARG A 106 4.03 6.61 6.88
CA ARG A 106 4.60 7.58 7.82
C ARG A 106 4.50 7.08 9.26
N TYR A 107 3.33 6.59 9.66
CA TYR A 107 3.13 6.05 10.99
C TYR A 107 4.06 4.86 11.26
N GLN A 108 4.17 3.93 10.31
CA GLN A 108 5.04 2.76 10.43
C GLN A 108 6.52 3.15 10.51
N TYR A 109 6.94 4.17 9.75
CA TYR A 109 8.28 4.74 9.84
C TYR A 109 8.55 5.31 11.22
N LEU A 110 7.67 6.19 11.72
CA LEU A 110 7.81 6.82 13.05
C LEU A 110 7.83 5.79 14.17
N LYS A 111 7.00 4.75 14.07
CA LYS A 111 6.97 3.64 15.01
C LYS A 111 8.31 2.89 15.07
N ARG A 112 8.90 2.58 13.92
CA ARG A 112 10.20 1.87 13.84
C ARG A 112 11.36 2.70 14.41
N HIS A 113 11.29 4.02 14.27
CA HIS A 113 12.34 4.93 14.74
C HIS A 113 12.10 5.44 16.17
N GLY A 114 11.07 4.98 16.87
CA GLY A 114 10.76 5.38 18.24
C GLY A 114 10.34 6.86 18.36
N LEU A 115 9.68 7.40 17.33
CA LEU A 115 9.22 8.79 17.25
C LEU A 115 7.72 8.94 17.59
N LEU A 116 7.17 7.99 18.35
CA LEU A 116 5.83 8.04 18.91
C LEU A 116 5.92 8.42 20.39
N ASP A 117 4.89 9.10 20.89
CA ASP A 117 4.74 9.36 22.32
C ASP A 117 4.28 8.11 23.11
N ALA A 118 4.17 8.23 24.42
CA ALA A 118 3.70 7.13 25.28
C ALA A 118 2.26 6.67 24.98
N THR A 119 1.48 7.49 24.27
CA THR A 119 0.10 7.18 23.85
C THR A 119 0.03 6.58 22.44
N GLY A 120 1.17 6.38 21.77
CA GLY A 120 1.25 5.86 20.40
C GLY A 120 0.90 6.89 19.32
N ARG A 121 0.88 8.19 19.66
CA ARG A 121 0.69 9.28 18.70
C ARG A 121 2.04 9.77 18.18
N PRO A 122 2.10 10.27 16.93
CA PRO A 122 3.30 10.92 16.42
C PRO A 122 3.70 12.12 17.28
N LEU A 123 4.99 12.26 17.55
CA LEU A 123 5.53 13.48 18.16
C LEU A 123 5.24 14.69 17.25
N PRO A 124 5.27 15.93 17.78
CA PRO A 124 5.16 17.14 16.95
C PRO A 124 6.20 17.15 15.83
N ASP A 125 5.83 17.61 14.64
CA ASP A 125 6.69 17.57 13.45
C ASP A 125 8.03 18.30 13.65
N GLU A 126 8.06 19.37 14.46
CA GLU A 126 9.27 20.08 14.81
C GLU A 126 10.27 19.20 15.60
N VAL A 127 9.73 18.41 16.53
CA VAL A 127 10.55 17.48 17.35
C VAL A 127 11.06 16.35 16.48
N ILE A 128 10.20 15.78 15.61
CA ILE A 128 10.57 14.73 14.66
C ILE A 128 11.70 15.23 13.76
N ASN A 129 11.55 16.39 13.14
CA ASN A 129 12.52 16.96 12.23
C ASN A 129 13.86 17.23 12.93
N ARG A 130 13.83 17.70 14.18
CA ARG A 130 15.05 17.92 14.98
C ARG A 130 15.79 16.62 15.26
N ILE A 131 15.06 15.57 15.66
CA ILE A 131 15.66 14.26 15.96
C ILE A 131 16.23 13.63 14.68
N LEU A 132 15.53 13.71 13.56
CA LEU A 132 15.98 13.18 12.29
C LEU A 132 17.17 13.95 11.72
N ALA A 133 17.18 15.27 11.83
CA ALA A 133 18.31 16.09 11.44
C ALA A 133 19.59 15.73 12.24
N GLN A 134 19.44 15.40 13.52
CA GLN A 134 20.56 14.94 14.35
C GLN A 134 21.06 13.54 13.99
N ARG A 135 20.17 12.63 13.54
CA ARG A 135 20.52 11.24 13.21
C ARG A 135 21.02 11.03 11.79
N GLU A 136 20.43 11.73 10.81
CA GLU A 136 20.66 11.46 9.39
C GLU A 136 21.21 12.68 8.61
N GLY A 137 21.36 13.82 9.26
CA GLY A 137 21.84 15.05 8.61
C GLY A 137 20.88 15.67 7.58
N HIS A 138 19.67 15.11 7.42
CA HIS A 138 18.66 15.66 6.52
C HIS A 138 17.29 15.73 7.19
N PRO A 139 16.62 16.92 7.16
CA PRO A 139 15.24 17.04 7.62
C PRO A 139 14.30 16.22 6.70
N PHE A 140 13.31 15.63 7.29
CA PHE A 140 12.25 14.96 6.55
C PHE A 140 11.39 16.01 5.86
N LEU A 141 11.36 15.95 4.53
CA LEU A 141 10.41 16.69 3.71
C LEU A 141 9.10 15.94 3.59
#